data_a2fe7b5e2668f936feee7a9803c424ee
#
_entry.id   a2fe7b5e2668f936feee7a9803c424ee
#
_cell.length_a   1.000
_cell.length_b   1.000
_cell.length_c   1.000
_cell.angle_alpha   90.00
_cell.angle_beta   90.00
_cell.angle_gamma   90.00
#
_symmetry.space_group_name_H-M   'P 1'
#
loop_
_entity.id
_entity.type
_entity.pdbx_description
1 polymer ?
#
loop_
_entity_poly.entity_id
_entity_poly.type
_entity_poly.pdbx_seq_one_letter_code
_entity_poly.pdbx_strand_id
1 'polypeptide(L)'
;KGAGIAHAPGAYSAGSRSRMPSFSSEQTELAHHLRDHLLTNREGYVSLAQLAAEHEMSVSHLQKLFKQVYGVPVYRYIKEYRLEQAAVELVRSRKPITEIAQRAGYDNASKFSESFKKRYGKTPSRYRADKNKRQNGA
;
A
#
# COMPACT_ATOMS: atom_id res chain seq x y z
N LYS A 1 8.02 -7.84 9.40
CA LYS A 1 8.13 -7.53 8.97
C LYS A 1 8.06 -7.11 8.75
N GLY A 2 7.75 -7.00 8.97
CA GLY A 2 7.71 -6.64 8.63
C GLY A 2 7.57 -6.12 8.18
N ALA A 3 7.48 -6.25 8.42
CA ALA A 3 7.49 -5.73 7.93
C ALA A 3 7.79 -5.18 7.20
N GLY A 4 8.29 -5.48 6.80
CA GLY A 4 8.69 -4.85 5.81
C GLY A 4 7.89 -3.83 5.39
N ILE A 5 6.85 -3.73 5.87
CA ILE A 5 6.05 -2.86 5.49
C ILE A 5 6.53 -1.61 5.45
N ALA A 6 7.10 -1.34 6.35
CA ALA A 6 7.44 -0.11 6.35
C ALA A 6 8.37 0.29 5.38
N HIS A 7 8.97 -0.61 4.63
CA HIS A 7 9.90 -0.15 3.89
C HIS A 7 9.62 0.67 2.86
N ALA A 8 8.94 0.36 2.01
CA ALA A 8 8.77 1.18 0.90
C ALA A 8 8.21 2.50 1.26
N PRO A 9 7.02 2.57 1.74
CA PRO A 9 6.48 3.87 2.05
C PRO A 9 7.21 4.53 3.19
N GLY A 10 7.74 3.75 4.07
CA GLY A 10 8.41 4.34 5.19
C GLY A 10 9.63 5.15 4.81
N ALA A 11 10.21 4.81 3.72
CA ALA A 11 11.39 5.47 3.29
C ALA A 11 11.17 6.93 2.99
N TYR A 12 9.95 7.28 2.68
CA TYR A 12 9.69 8.62 2.31
C TYR A 12 9.90 9.61 3.43
N SER A 13 9.80 9.19 4.65
CA SER A 13 9.89 10.15 5.72
C SER A 13 11.29 10.33 6.25
N ALA A 14 12.18 9.47 5.88
CA ALA A 14 13.49 9.50 6.42
C ALA A 14 14.24 10.80 6.23
N GLY A 15 14.21 11.28 5.06
CA GLY A 15 15.00 12.44 4.78
C GLY A 15 14.47 13.74 5.29
N SER A 16 13.21 13.78 5.58
CA SER A 16 12.63 15.02 5.97
C SER A 16 12.34 15.12 7.45
N ARG A 17 12.74 14.12 8.20
CA ARG A 17 12.33 14.07 9.55
C ARG A 17 12.71 15.30 10.35
N SER A 18 13.87 15.81 10.19
CA SER A 18 14.31 16.92 10.97
C SER A 18 13.55 18.20 10.72
N ARG A 19 12.85 18.29 9.59
CA ARG A 19 12.11 19.46 9.31
C ARG A 19 10.66 19.33 9.53
N MET A 20 10.17 18.17 9.96
CA MET A 20 8.76 17.97 10.14
C MET A 20 8.29 18.63 11.41
N PRO A 21 7.09 19.14 11.39
CA PRO A 21 6.53 19.69 12.59
C PRO A 21 6.30 18.57 13.58
N SER A 22 6.29 18.89 14.83
CA SER A 22 6.03 17.93 15.83
C SER A 22 4.58 17.54 15.81
N PHE A 23 4.30 16.25 15.99
CA PHE A 23 2.95 15.78 16.08
C PHE A 23 2.73 15.29 17.46
N SER A 24 1.53 15.41 17.97
CA SER A 24 1.21 14.84 19.24
C SER A 24 1.17 13.33 19.08
N SER A 25 1.30 12.62 20.17
CA SER A 25 1.22 11.18 20.13
C SER A 25 -0.13 10.76 19.60
N GLU A 26 -1.17 11.50 19.95
CA GLU A 26 -2.49 11.17 19.49
C GLU A 26 -2.62 11.28 17.98
N GLN A 27 -2.02 12.31 17.40
CA GLN A 27 -2.10 12.48 15.96
C GLN A 27 -1.34 11.37 15.25
N THR A 28 -0.18 11.01 15.76
CA THR A 28 0.61 9.95 15.16
C THR A 28 -0.13 8.62 15.25
N GLU A 29 -0.75 8.36 16.38
CA GLU A 29 -1.51 7.14 16.54
C GLU A 29 -2.72 7.09 15.62
N LEU A 30 -3.35 8.23 15.41
CA LEU A 30 -4.49 8.29 14.51
C LEU A 30 -4.06 7.94 13.09
N ALA A 31 -2.92 8.47 12.64
CA ALA A 31 -2.43 8.16 11.32
C ALA A 31 -2.13 6.66 11.17
N HIS A 32 -1.54 6.05 12.22
CA HIS A 32 -1.27 4.62 12.19
C HIS A 32 -2.56 3.81 12.19
N HIS A 33 -3.54 4.23 12.97
CA HIS A 33 -4.82 3.57 13.03
C HIS A 33 -5.51 3.62 11.66
N LEU A 34 -5.44 4.76 11.00
CA LEU A 34 -6.02 4.92 9.69
C LEU A 34 -5.34 3.97 8.71
N ARG A 35 -4.02 3.90 8.74
CA ARG A 35 -3.30 3.02 7.86
C ARG A 35 -3.72 1.57 8.07
N ASP A 36 -3.76 1.14 9.33
CA ASP A 36 -4.11 -0.24 9.62
C ASP A 36 -5.53 -0.58 9.17
N HIS A 37 -6.45 0.35 9.39
CA HIS A 37 -7.82 0.14 8.99
C HIS A 37 -7.94 0.01 7.47
N LEU A 38 -7.25 0.87 6.74
CA LEU A 38 -7.32 0.84 5.30
C LEU A 38 -6.66 -0.41 4.71
N LEU A 39 -5.61 -0.89 5.33
CA LEU A 39 -4.91 -2.04 4.81
C LEU A 39 -5.62 -3.36 5.12
N THR A 40 -6.35 -3.40 6.22
CA THR A 40 -7.02 -4.64 6.57
C THR A 40 -8.38 -4.81 5.92
N ASN A 41 -9.00 -3.71 5.49
CA ASN A 41 -10.29 -3.79 4.87
C ASN A 41 -10.15 -3.98 3.38
N ARG A 42 -10.03 -5.25 2.93
CA ARG A 42 -9.81 -5.50 1.55
C ARG A 42 -10.94 -5.36 0.70
N GLU A 43 -12.11 -5.55 1.18
CA GLU A 43 -13.22 -5.57 0.38
C GLU A 43 -13.76 -4.32 0.08
N GLY A 44 -13.57 -3.38 0.63
CA GLY A 44 -14.13 -2.38 0.25
C GLY A 44 -13.48 -1.19 0.45
N TYR A 45 -14.09 -0.17 0.13
CA TYR A 45 -13.72 1.04 0.39
C TYR A 45 -13.97 1.33 1.79
N VAL A 46 -12.97 1.62 2.54
CA VAL A 46 -13.18 2.20 3.79
C VAL A 46 -13.39 3.62 3.51
N SER A 47 -14.46 4.15 3.91
CA SER A 47 -14.77 5.53 3.65
C SER A 47 -13.91 6.42 4.52
N LEU A 48 -13.10 7.25 3.89
CA LEU A 48 -12.32 8.23 4.61
C LEU A 48 -13.25 9.20 5.32
N ALA A 49 -14.43 9.45 4.73
CA ALA A 49 -15.40 10.34 5.34
C ALA A 49 -15.89 9.77 6.67
N GLN A 50 -16.12 8.46 6.70
CA GLN A 50 -16.58 7.84 7.93
C GLN A 50 -15.52 7.90 9.01
N LEU A 51 -14.28 7.60 8.67
CA LEU A 51 -13.21 7.67 9.64
C LEU A 51 -13.00 9.09 10.14
N ALA A 52 -13.05 10.05 9.24
CA ALA A 52 -12.89 11.45 9.63
C ALA A 52 -13.98 11.86 10.59
N ALA A 53 -15.21 11.44 10.30
CA ALA A 53 -16.33 11.79 11.16
C ALA A 53 -16.19 11.19 12.55
N GLU A 54 -15.71 9.97 12.63
CA GLU A 54 -15.52 9.32 13.90
C GLU A 54 -14.51 10.05 14.78
N HIS A 55 -13.58 10.75 14.16
CA HIS A 55 -12.56 11.47 14.88
C HIS A 55 -12.79 13.00 14.84
N GLU A 56 -13.97 13.38 14.44
CA GLU A 56 -14.38 14.79 14.44
C GLU A 56 -13.44 15.69 13.64
N MET A 57 -13.05 15.22 12.49
CA MET A 57 -12.21 16.03 11.63
C MET A 57 -12.68 15.91 10.18
N SER A 58 -12.21 16.81 9.33
CA SER A 58 -12.57 16.76 7.93
C SER A 58 -11.72 15.72 7.21
N VAL A 59 -12.19 15.27 6.07
CA VAL A 59 -11.43 14.34 5.24
C VAL A 59 -10.10 14.98 4.84
N SER A 60 -10.15 16.26 4.49
CA SER A 60 -8.98 16.97 4.08
C SER A 60 -7.91 16.99 5.18
N HIS A 61 -8.33 17.20 6.41
CA HIS A 61 -7.41 17.23 7.53
C HIS A 61 -6.82 15.83 7.75
N LEU A 62 -7.65 14.80 7.64
CA LEU A 62 -7.19 13.44 7.83
C LEU A 62 -6.15 13.08 6.77
N GLN A 63 -6.39 13.47 5.52
CA GLN A 63 -5.46 13.20 4.45
C GLN A 63 -4.15 13.94 4.64
N LYS A 64 -4.21 15.17 5.10
CA LYS A 64 -3.00 15.93 5.36
C LYS A 64 -2.19 15.31 6.48
N LEU A 65 -2.86 14.87 7.53
CA LEU A 65 -2.18 14.23 8.63
C LEU A 65 -1.48 12.96 8.15
N PHE A 66 -2.17 12.15 7.37
CA PHE A 66 -1.58 10.93 6.85
C PHE A 66 -0.34 11.24 6.03
N LYS A 67 -0.44 12.21 5.14
CA LYS A 67 0.68 12.54 4.27
C LYS A 67 1.87 13.06 5.08
N GLN A 68 1.61 13.81 6.13
CA GLN A 68 2.70 14.32 6.95
C GLN A 68 3.40 13.21 7.70
N VAL A 69 2.65 12.23 8.17
CA VAL A 69 3.26 11.15 8.93
C VAL A 69 3.96 10.14 8.01
N TYR A 70 3.34 9.80 6.89
CA TYR A 70 3.88 8.77 6.02
C TYR A 70 4.61 9.29 4.78
N GLY A 71 4.53 10.56 4.51
CA GLY A 71 5.27 11.16 3.40
C GLY A 71 4.62 11.08 2.04
N VAL A 72 3.53 10.34 1.92
CA VAL A 72 2.82 10.22 0.64
C VAL A 72 1.33 10.27 0.88
N PRO A 73 0.57 10.64 -0.13
CA PRO A 73 -0.89 10.66 0.02
C PRO A 73 -1.44 9.26 0.32
N VAL A 74 -2.54 9.21 1.04
CA VAL A 74 -3.11 7.97 1.50
C VAL A 74 -3.38 6.98 0.37
N TYR A 75 -3.93 7.46 -0.75
CA TYR A 75 -4.26 6.55 -1.82
C TYR A 75 -3.04 5.97 -2.49
N ARG A 76 -1.98 6.75 -2.58
CA ARG A 76 -0.76 6.25 -3.16
C ARG A 76 -0.12 5.21 -2.24
N TYR A 77 -0.17 5.44 -0.94
CA TYR A 77 0.37 4.50 0.02
C TYR A 77 -0.35 3.15 -0.10
N ILE A 78 -1.67 3.18 -0.15
CA ILE A 78 -2.45 1.96 -0.25
C ILE A 78 -2.18 1.23 -1.56
N LYS A 79 -2.11 1.98 -2.65
CA LYS A 79 -1.85 1.39 -3.95
C LYS A 79 -0.51 0.66 -3.96
N GLU A 80 0.51 1.31 -3.44
CA GLU A 80 1.85 0.71 -3.44
C GLU A 80 1.92 -0.50 -2.52
N TYR A 81 1.25 -0.42 -1.38
CA TYR A 81 1.22 -1.54 -0.46
C TYR A 81 0.54 -2.75 -1.13
N ARG A 82 -0.57 -2.53 -1.80
CA ARG A 82 -1.29 -3.60 -2.45
C ARG A 82 -0.50 -4.24 -3.58
N LEU A 83 0.25 -3.43 -4.31
CA LEU A 83 1.11 -3.98 -5.35
C LEU A 83 2.24 -4.82 -4.74
N GLU A 84 2.77 -4.40 -3.60
CA GLU A 84 3.79 -5.18 -2.92
C GLU A 84 3.23 -6.52 -2.45
N GLN A 85 2.01 -6.50 -1.91
CA GLN A 85 1.37 -7.74 -1.48
C GLN A 85 1.10 -8.65 -2.67
N ALA A 86 0.72 -8.08 -3.80
CA ALA A 86 0.50 -8.85 -5.00
C ALA A 86 1.79 -9.50 -5.47
N ALA A 87 2.91 -8.78 -5.38
CA ALA A 87 4.19 -9.33 -5.78
C ALA A 87 4.54 -10.55 -4.93
N VAL A 88 4.26 -10.48 -3.62
CA VAL A 88 4.50 -11.60 -2.74
C VAL A 88 3.61 -12.79 -3.13
N GLU A 89 2.34 -12.52 -3.40
CA GLU A 89 1.42 -13.57 -3.77
C GLU A 89 1.78 -14.24 -5.08
N LEU A 90 2.28 -13.48 -6.04
CA LEU A 90 2.68 -14.03 -7.32
C LEU A 90 3.74 -15.12 -7.13
N VAL A 91 4.62 -14.92 -6.19
CA VAL A 91 5.71 -15.86 -5.95
C VAL A 91 5.29 -16.99 -5.03
N ARG A 92 4.50 -16.68 -4.02
CA ARG A 92 4.13 -17.67 -3.01
C ARG A 92 2.94 -18.55 -3.35
N SER A 93 2.14 -18.18 -4.30
CA SER A 93 0.96 -18.94 -4.62
C SER A 93 0.90 -19.21 -6.10
N ARG A 94 -0.01 -20.08 -6.51
CA ARG A 94 -0.23 -20.37 -7.91
C ARG A 94 -1.56 -19.79 -8.37
N LYS A 95 -2.08 -18.84 -7.63
CA LYS A 95 -3.36 -18.25 -7.98
C LYS A 95 -3.28 -17.58 -9.33
N PRO A 96 -4.38 -17.58 -10.06
CA PRO A 96 -4.41 -16.89 -11.35
C PRO A 96 -4.13 -15.41 -11.17
N ILE A 97 -3.52 -14.83 -12.18
CA ILE A 97 -3.21 -13.39 -12.14
C ILE A 97 -4.50 -12.59 -11.93
N THR A 98 -5.60 -13.03 -12.53
CA THR A 98 -6.87 -12.32 -12.39
C THR A 98 -7.33 -12.29 -10.93
N GLU A 99 -7.11 -13.37 -10.22
CA GLU A 99 -7.51 -13.42 -8.83
C GLU A 99 -6.63 -12.49 -7.99
N ILE A 100 -5.33 -12.51 -8.25
CA ILE A 100 -4.41 -11.64 -7.52
C ILE A 100 -4.73 -10.17 -7.81
N ALA A 101 -5.09 -9.86 -9.04
CA ALA A 101 -5.49 -8.51 -9.41
C ALA A 101 -6.70 -8.06 -8.62
N GLN A 102 -7.69 -8.92 -8.51
CA GLN A 102 -8.88 -8.60 -7.76
C GLN A 102 -8.56 -8.37 -6.30
N ARG A 103 -7.74 -9.21 -5.72
CA ARG A 103 -7.36 -9.06 -4.32
C ARG A 103 -6.57 -7.77 -4.09
N ALA A 104 -5.90 -7.30 -5.12
CA ALA A 104 -5.17 -6.04 -5.04
C ALA A 104 -6.06 -4.83 -5.29
N GLY A 105 -7.35 -5.06 -5.51
CA GLY A 105 -8.28 -3.95 -5.67
C GLY A 105 -8.49 -3.47 -7.09
N TYR A 106 -8.07 -4.24 -8.07
CA TYR A 106 -8.23 -3.84 -9.47
C TYR A 106 -9.43 -4.51 -10.08
N ASP A 107 -10.15 -3.76 -10.90
CA ASP A 107 -11.34 -4.28 -11.56
C ASP A 107 -11.00 -5.24 -12.66
N ASN A 108 -9.86 -5.12 -13.27
CA ASN A 108 -9.48 -6.05 -14.31
C ASN A 108 -7.97 -6.26 -14.31
N ALA A 109 -7.57 -7.35 -14.91
CA ALA A 109 -6.17 -7.73 -14.91
C ALA A 109 -5.29 -6.81 -15.74
N SER A 110 -5.87 -6.18 -16.76
CA SER A 110 -5.08 -5.29 -17.60
C SER A 110 -4.58 -4.07 -16.83
N LYS A 111 -5.45 -3.47 -16.05
CA LYS A 111 -5.07 -2.33 -15.26
C LYS A 111 -4.07 -2.72 -14.19
N PHE A 112 -4.26 -3.89 -13.60
CA PHE A 112 -3.34 -4.39 -12.61
C PHE A 112 -1.97 -4.59 -13.27
N SER A 113 -1.92 -5.23 -14.42
CA SER A 113 -0.67 -5.50 -15.11
C SER A 113 0.07 -4.22 -15.45
N GLU A 114 -0.68 -3.22 -15.87
CA GLU A 114 -0.09 -1.95 -16.23
C GLU A 114 0.54 -1.29 -15.02
N SER A 115 -0.17 -1.24 -13.91
CA SER A 115 0.34 -0.65 -12.68
C SER A 115 1.52 -1.45 -12.15
N PHE A 116 1.42 -2.77 -12.20
CA PHE A 116 2.48 -3.63 -11.71
C PHE A 116 3.75 -3.43 -12.54
N LYS A 117 3.61 -3.38 -13.85
CA LYS A 117 4.75 -3.20 -14.72
C LYS A 117 5.42 -1.85 -14.47
N LYS A 118 4.63 -0.83 -14.21
CA LYS A 118 5.17 0.46 -13.93
C LYS A 118 6.00 0.44 -12.65
N ARG A 119 5.56 -0.31 -11.66
CA ARG A 119 6.24 -0.36 -10.37
C ARG A 119 7.44 -1.30 -10.39
N TYR A 120 7.33 -2.44 -11.05
CA TYR A 120 8.35 -3.48 -10.99
C TYR A 120 9.12 -3.71 -12.29
N GLY A 121 8.74 -3.05 -13.36
CA GLY A 121 9.46 -3.19 -14.61
C GLY A 121 9.08 -4.38 -15.47
N LYS A 122 8.20 -5.25 -14.99
CA LYS A 122 7.76 -6.41 -15.73
C LYS A 122 6.31 -6.68 -15.42
N THR A 123 5.65 -7.42 -16.33
CA THR A 123 4.26 -7.80 -16.08
C THR A 123 4.21 -8.81 -14.96
N PRO A 124 3.05 -8.99 -14.32
CA PRO A 124 2.93 -9.98 -13.25
C PRO A 124 3.33 -11.37 -13.67
N SER A 125 2.93 -11.78 -14.87
CA SER A 125 3.26 -13.11 -15.37
C SER A 125 4.76 -13.28 -15.50
N ARG A 126 5.43 -12.27 -16.05
CA ARG A 126 6.86 -12.36 -16.24
C ARG A 126 7.58 -12.33 -14.90
N TYR A 127 7.07 -11.51 -13.99
CA TYR A 127 7.64 -11.42 -12.66
C TYR A 127 7.58 -12.79 -11.98
N ARG A 128 6.43 -13.45 -12.06
CA ARG A 128 6.25 -14.76 -11.46
C ARG A 128 7.19 -15.77 -12.11
N ALA A 129 7.25 -15.76 -13.43
CA ALA A 129 8.09 -16.72 -14.14
C ALA A 129 9.56 -16.55 -13.80
N ASP A 130 10.01 -15.31 -13.75
CA ASP A 130 11.41 -15.05 -13.48
C ASP A 130 11.78 -15.45 -12.04
N LYS A 131 10.90 -15.18 -11.09
CA LYS A 131 11.17 -15.55 -9.71
C LYS A 131 11.14 -17.06 -9.52
N ASN A 132 10.20 -17.74 -10.16
CA ASN A 132 10.12 -19.17 -10.04
C ASN A 132 11.35 -19.82 -10.69
N LYS A 133 11.81 -19.27 -11.78
CA LYS A 133 12.97 -19.79 -12.44
C LYS A 133 14.18 -19.67 -11.54
N ARG A 134 14.34 -18.55 -10.84
CA ARG A 134 15.42 -18.38 -9.94
C ARG A 134 15.37 -19.38 -8.81
N GLN A 135 14.20 -19.61 -8.24
CA GLN A 135 14.04 -20.50 -7.14
C GLN A 135 14.31 -21.94 -7.53
N ASN A 136 13.86 -22.33 -8.72
CA ASN A 136 14.02 -23.70 -9.17
C ASN A 136 15.37 -23.96 -9.82
N GLY A 137 15.95 -22.97 -10.39
CA GLY A 137 17.17 -23.13 -11.13
C GLY A 137 18.39 -22.84 -10.33
N ALA A 138 18.23 -22.34 -9.17
CA ALA A 138 19.38 -22.05 -8.38
C ALA A 138 19.99 -23.30 -7.86
#